data_8a6f28793314de231374844884c1b7bb
#
_entry.id   8a6f28793314de231374844884c1b7bb
#
_cell.length_a   1.000
_cell.length_b   1.000
_cell.length_c   1.000
_cell.angle_alpha   90.00
_cell.angle_beta   90.00
_cell.angle_gamma   90.00
#
_symmetry.space_group_name_H-M   'P 1'
#
loop_
_entity.id
_entity.type
_entity.pdbx_description
1 polymer ?
#
loop_
_entity_poly.entity_id
_entity_poly.type
_entity_poly.pdbx_seq_one_letter_code
_entity_poly.pdbx_strand_id
1 'polypeptide(L)' 'MGQEYKIKWSPQKDYDPSSLLRKLPSPISSEMTEIYNYSVEEDGFYFLDNLVDQHVAGYAMKLFVDEALRFSDEIYVSEL' A
#
# COMPACT_ATOMS: atom_id res chain seq x y z
N MET A 1 15.98 -6.32 4.49
CA MET A 1 16.10 -5.03 3.80
C MET A 1 15.01 -4.91 2.75
N GLY A 2 14.33 -3.79 2.67
CA GLY A 2 13.22 -3.62 1.78
C GLY A 2 13.23 -2.26 1.13
N GLN A 3 12.26 -2.03 0.26
CA GLN A 3 12.09 -0.77 -0.43
C GLN A 3 10.83 -0.09 0.10
N GLU A 4 10.95 1.14 0.56
CA GLU A 4 9.87 1.87 1.22
C GLU A 4 9.32 2.96 0.30
N TYR A 5 8.00 3.08 0.30
CA TYR A 5 7.31 4.07 -0.52
C TYR A 5 6.30 4.85 0.32
N LYS A 6 6.11 6.10 -0.05
CA LYS A 6 5.03 6.91 0.48
C LYS A 6 4.09 7.26 -0.67
N ILE A 7 2.81 6.96 -0.49
CA ILE A 7 1.76 7.32 -1.45
C ILE A 7 0.97 8.45 -0.80
N LYS A 8 1.28 9.68 -1.18
CA LYS A 8 0.73 10.85 -0.52
C LYS A 8 -0.53 11.33 -1.22
N TRP A 9 -1.60 11.50 -0.45
CA TRP A 9 -2.87 12.06 -0.89
C TRP A 9 -3.59 12.58 0.36
N SER A 10 -4.76 13.17 0.19
CA SER A 10 -5.45 13.81 1.31
C SER A 10 -6.72 13.05 1.69
N PRO A 11 -6.61 12.01 2.52
CA PRO A 11 -7.80 11.29 2.98
C PRO A 11 -8.68 12.19 3.83
N GLN A 12 -10.00 12.01 3.71
CA GLN A 12 -10.93 12.69 4.59
C GLN A 12 -10.89 12.07 5.97
N LYS A 13 -11.34 12.83 6.98
CA LYS A 13 -11.32 12.38 8.37
C LYS A 13 -12.05 11.05 8.58
N ASP A 14 -13.12 10.84 7.85
CA ASP A 14 -13.95 9.65 7.98
C ASP A 14 -13.59 8.56 6.96
N TYR A 15 -12.43 8.70 6.31
CA TYR A 15 -11.98 7.69 5.37
C TYR A 15 -11.86 6.33 6.04
N ASP A 16 -12.49 5.33 5.43
CA ASP A 16 -12.49 3.95 5.92
C ASP A 16 -11.74 3.07 4.93
N PRO A 17 -10.59 2.51 5.30
CA PRO A 17 -9.80 1.67 4.38
C PRO A 17 -10.30 0.24 4.27
N SER A 18 -11.38 -0.15 4.93
CA SER A 18 -11.84 -1.54 4.98
C SER A 18 -11.97 -2.19 3.61
N SER A 19 -12.54 -1.46 2.65
CA SER A 19 -12.74 -1.99 1.30
C SER A 19 -11.43 -2.32 0.62
N LEU A 20 -10.43 -1.44 0.77
CA LEU A 20 -9.08 -1.68 0.26
C LEU A 20 -8.46 -2.90 0.94
N LEU A 21 -8.50 -2.93 2.27
CA LEU A 21 -7.80 -3.96 3.03
C LEU A 21 -8.33 -5.37 2.71
N ARG A 22 -9.62 -5.48 2.40
CA ARG A 22 -10.21 -6.77 2.04
C ARG A 22 -9.75 -7.30 0.68
N LYS A 23 -9.25 -6.41 -0.19
CA LYS A 23 -8.77 -6.80 -1.51
C LYS A 23 -7.31 -7.22 -1.52
N LEU A 24 -6.58 -6.90 -0.47
CA LEU A 24 -5.14 -7.13 -0.44
C LEU A 24 -4.80 -8.61 -0.45
N PRO A 25 -3.78 -9.01 -1.22
CA PRO A 25 -3.28 -10.38 -1.14
C PRO A 25 -2.60 -10.61 0.21
N SER A 26 -2.39 -11.87 0.58
CA SER A 26 -1.72 -12.18 1.84
C SER A 26 -0.34 -11.53 1.88
N PRO A 27 0.00 -10.81 2.95
CA PRO A 27 1.33 -10.21 3.08
C PRO A 27 2.38 -11.24 3.51
N ILE A 28 1.96 -12.46 3.81
CA ILE A 28 2.87 -13.51 4.29
C ILE A 28 2.88 -14.63 3.26
N SER A 29 4.09 -15.10 2.91
CA SER A 29 4.25 -16.18 1.95
C SER A 29 3.91 -17.53 2.60
N SER A 30 3.83 -18.58 1.76
CA SER A 30 3.60 -19.94 2.24
C SER A 30 4.71 -20.41 3.16
N GLU A 31 5.88 -19.79 3.08
CA GLU A 31 7.04 -20.12 3.92
C GLU A 31 7.13 -19.20 5.14
N MET A 32 6.04 -18.47 5.44
CA MET A 32 5.93 -17.57 6.58
C MET A 32 6.89 -16.39 6.53
N THR A 33 7.29 -15.99 5.32
CA THR A 33 8.12 -14.80 5.10
C THR A 33 7.23 -13.62 4.76
N GLU A 34 7.49 -12.48 5.39
CA GLU A 34 6.73 -11.26 5.09
C GLU A 34 7.09 -10.75 3.70
N ILE A 35 6.08 -10.62 2.84
CA ILE A 35 6.25 -10.16 1.46
C ILE A 35 6.21 -8.63 1.42
N TYR A 36 5.26 -8.03 2.13
CA TYR A 36 5.11 -6.58 2.18
C TYR A 36 4.44 -6.18 3.49
N ASN A 37 4.55 -4.90 3.80
CA ASN A 37 3.84 -4.32 4.94
C ASN A 37 3.33 -2.94 4.56
N TYR A 38 2.44 -2.38 5.34
CA TYR A 38 1.84 -1.09 5.00
C TYR A 38 1.34 -0.40 6.25
N SER A 39 1.04 0.89 6.10
CA SER A 39 0.40 1.67 7.15
C SER A 39 -0.54 2.68 6.50
N VAL A 40 -1.72 2.84 7.09
CA VAL A 40 -2.67 3.87 6.67
C VAL A 40 -2.43 5.08 7.55
N GLU A 41 -2.04 6.20 6.93
CA GLU A 41 -1.61 7.40 7.63
C GLU A 41 -2.51 8.57 7.30
N GLU A 42 -2.41 9.65 8.07
CA GLU A 42 -3.26 10.82 7.89
C GLU A 42 -3.10 11.48 6.52
N ASP A 43 -1.90 11.40 5.95
CA ASP A 43 -1.58 12.03 4.67
C ASP A 43 -1.38 11.02 3.55
N GLY A 44 -1.84 9.79 3.72
CA GLY A 44 -1.76 8.79 2.66
C GLY A 44 -1.43 7.40 3.16
N PHE A 45 -0.64 6.68 2.37
CA PHE A 45 -0.24 5.31 2.68
C PHE A 45 1.27 5.18 2.72
N TYR A 46 1.74 4.36 3.66
CA TYR A 46 3.12 3.89 3.67
C TYR A 46 3.12 2.44 3.17
N PHE A 47 4.08 2.08 2.34
CA PHE A 47 4.19 0.72 1.80
C PHE A 47 5.63 0.26 1.83
N LEU A 48 5.84 -0.96 2.35
CA LEU A 48 7.16 -1.59 2.40
C LEU A 48 7.14 -2.86 1.55
N ASP A 49 8.00 -2.91 0.53
CA ASP A 49 8.22 -4.09 -0.29
C ASP A 49 9.49 -4.79 0.21
N ASN A 50 9.34 -5.99 0.74
CA ASN A 50 10.47 -6.75 1.28
C ASN A 50 11.30 -7.46 0.21
N LEU A 51 10.94 -7.27 -1.08
CA LEU A 51 11.66 -7.82 -2.22
C LEU A 51 11.69 -9.35 -2.23
N VAL A 52 10.65 -9.96 -1.67
CA VAL A 52 10.50 -11.41 -1.60
C VAL A 52 9.70 -11.94 -2.77
N ASP A 53 8.62 -11.25 -3.15
CA ASP A 53 7.73 -11.67 -4.24
C ASP A 53 7.21 -10.42 -4.94
N GLN A 54 7.78 -10.13 -6.10
CA GLN A 54 7.45 -8.93 -6.87
C GLN A 54 6.01 -8.91 -7.35
N HIS A 55 5.46 -10.07 -7.68
CA HIS A 55 4.07 -10.13 -8.19
C HIS A 55 3.08 -9.76 -7.10
N VAL A 56 3.24 -10.32 -5.92
CA VAL A 56 2.33 -10.04 -4.81
C VAL A 56 2.51 -8.60 -4.32
N ALA A 57 3.75 -8.18 -4.09
CA ALA A 57 4.02 -6.83 -3.60
C ALA A 57 3.58 -5.77 -4.62
N GLY A 58 3.85 -5.99 -5.91
CA GLY A 58 3.44 -5.06 -6.95
C GLY A 58 1.93 -4.96 -7.08
N TYR A 59 1.23 -6.08 -6.97
CA TYR A 59 -0.23 -6.08 -6.99
C TYR A 59 -0.79 -5.31 -5.80
N ALA A 60 -0.25 -5.56 -4.61
CA ALA A 60 -0.69 -4.86 -3.40
C ALA A 60 -0.45 -3.35 -3.53
N MET A 61 0.73 -2.95 -3.99
CA MET A 61 1.04 -1.54 -4.15
C MET A 61 0.09 -0.87 -5.16
N LYS A 62 -0.22 -1.56 -6.25
CA LYS A 62 -1.16 -1.02 -7.23
C LYS A 62 -2.53 -0.78 -6.61
N LEU A 63 -2.98 -1.66 -5.71
CA LEU A 63 -4.25 -1.46 -5.03
C LEU A 63 -4.24 -0.20 -4.17
N PHE A 64 -3.13 0.10 -3.49
CA PHE A 64 -3.01 1.33 -2.72
C PHE A 64 -3.03 2.55 -3.62
N VAL A 65 -2.31 2.51 -4.74
CA VAL A 65 -2.29 3.61 -5.70
C VAL A 65 -3.68 3.84 -6.28
N ASP A 66 -4.37 2.77 -6.70
CA ASP A 66 -5.71 2.88 -7.26
C ASP A 66 -6.71 3.44 -6.25
N GLU A 67 -6.57 3.04 -4.98
CA GLU A 67 -7.42 3.57 -3.92
C GLU A 67 -7.21 5.08 -3.74
N ALA A 68 -5.97 5.52 -3.70
CA ALA A 68 -5.66 6.94 -3.57
C ALA A 68 -6.24 7.73 -4.74
N LEU A 69 -6.12 7.20 -5.95
CA LEU A 69 -6.65 7.85 -7.16
C LEU A 69 -8.18 7.86 -7.22
N ARG A 70 -8.84 6.95 -6.51
CA ARG A 70 -10.31 6.98 -6.41
C ARG A 70 -10.82 8.22 -5.70
N PHE A 71 -10.05 8.70 -4.71
CA PHE A 71 -10.48 9.79 -3.84
C PHE A 71 -9.76 11.10 -4.11
N SER A 72 -8.74 11.09 -4.97
CA SER A 72 -7.93 12.27 -5.25
C SER A 72 -7.56 12.29 -6.73
N ASP A 73 -7.63 13.47 -7.36
CA ASP A 73 -7.27 13.63 -8.76
C ASP A 73 -5.76 13.50 -8.97
N GLU A 74 -4.99 13.85 -7.96
CA GLU A 74 -3.53 13.77 -8.01
C GLU A 74 -3.00 13.13 -6.76
N ILE A 75 -2.00 12.28 -6.93
CA ILE A 75 -1.29 11.67 -5.82
C ILE A 75 0.21 11.79 -6.08
N TYR A 76 1.00 11.63 -5.03
CA TYR A 76 2.45 11.66 -5.12
C TYR A 76 3.01 10.38 -4.56
N VAL A 77 3.80 9.67 -5.36
CA VAL A 77 4.46 8.45 -4.93
C VAL A 77 5.96 8.73 -4.87
N SER A 78 6.54 8.53 -3.73
CA SER A 78 7.98 8.71 -3.56
C SER A 78 8.60 7.52 -2.86
N GLU A 79 9.85 7.26 -3.19
CA GLU A 79 10.65 6.25 -2.52
C GLU A 79 11.33 6.92 -1.33
N LEU A 80 11.26 6.26 -0.19
CA LEU A 80 11.82 6.80 1.04
C LEU A 80 13.27 6.37 1.28
#